data_c552d232a37d1626c739d9394aa6a1a3
#
_entry.id   c552d232a37d1626c739d9394aa6a1a3
#
_cell.length_a   1.000
_cell.length_b   1.000
_cell.length_c   1.000
_cell.angle_alpha   90.00
_cell.angle_beta   90.00
_cell.angle_gamma   90.00
#
_symmetry.space_group_name_H-M   'P 1'
#
loop_
_entity.id
_entity.type
_entity.pdbx_description
1 polymer ?
#
loop_
_entity_poly.entity_id
_entity_poly.type
_entity_poly.pdbx_seq_one_letter_code
_entity_poly.pdbx_strand_id
1 'polypeptide(L)'
;MLNALDKNIVVVGAGTAGLTSALMLRAYFPTYKITVIGSSKIGIIGVGEGSTEHFRHFVNDCKIDICELLRETKATFKSGIRFENWTEHTSDYYHSIAGEPKTNPNGVFFEYLNLADNNRLLSETFNRHTEMHINNVLGPNEFTTIEQMYQQVNQYHFDTFKMNEYLIKLSIKRNIAFIDSEVVCVNKNASGFIETIQITDGSVVGGDFFIDATGLMRVLMKTMDDQRFVSFAEYLPCDSAIAFPTERDPSGEIRPYTRARAMNSGWMFEIPTQERRGNGYVYCSEFCTEEEAVREASQLLGINVVPKKKFKFNAGYWAKSWQKNCIAIGLSATFVEPLEATSITTSIQQTRMLASFLPTFTEYTTKSINEYHRHMDSLMENILSMIALHYISDREDTPMWKHLKSLKRPEQLTNMLKLWQERPPARWDIPSTGYEMFLAPHFWHVAQGQGMIKTTQAEKLIYAYQVCEELNRSISATAINQVNKEHITHAKALEMLYEF
;
A
#
# COMPACT_ATOMS: atom_id res chain seq x y z
N MET A 1 -25.85 -25.84 22.67
CA MET A 1 -25.08 -26.39 21.54
C MET A 1 -24.50 -25.25 20.74
N LEU A 2 -23.60 -24.54 21.34
CA LEU A 2 -22.80 -23.48 20.71
C LEU A 2 -21.42 -23.79 21.24
N ASN A 3 -20.39 -23.98 20.47
CA ASN A 3 -19.01 -23.79 20.96
C ASN A 3 -17.95 -24.77 20.41
N ALA A 4 -18.30 -25.59 19.40
CA ALA A 4 -17.25 -26.28 18.65
C ALA A 4 -16.59 -25.38 17.57
N LEU A 5 -17.10 -24.11 17.38
CA LEU A 5 -16.66 -23.18 16.36
C LEU A 5 -15.92 -21.96 16.91
N ASP A 6 -16.01 -21.69 18.22
CA ASP A 6 -15.35 -20.54 18.83
C ASP A 6 -13.86 -20.81 18.99
N LYS A 7 -13.02 -19.89 18.54
CA LYS A 7 -11.56 -19.99 18.62
C LYS A 7 -10.96 -18.92 19.52
N ASN A 8 -9.87 -19.29 20.17
CA ASN A 8 -9.00 -18.37 20.89
C ASN A 8 -7.82 -18.00 19.99
N ILE A 9 -7.81 -16.76 19.52
CA ILE A 9 -6.80 -16.21 18.60
C ILE A 9 -5.82 -15.34 19.38
N VAL A 10 -4.54 -15.61 19.24
CA VAL A 10 -3.48 -14.79 19.84
C VAL A 10 -2.71 -14.08 18.74
N VAL A 11 -2.75 -12.75 18.76
CA VAL A 11 -2.01 -11.87 17.85
C VAL A 11 -0.78 -11.34 18.59
N VAL A 12 0.41 -11.65 18.09
CA VAL A 12 1.66 -11.16 18.66
C VAL A 12 2.18 -10.04 17.76
N GLY A 13 2.29 -8.84 18.33
CA GLY A 13 2.64 -7.61 17.65
C GLY A 13 1.47 -6.62 17.59
N ALA A 14 1.61 -5.49 18.26
CA ALA A 14 0.61 -4.42 18.33
C ALA A 14 0.91 -3.24 17.39
N GLY A 15 1.58 -3.51 16.27
CA GLY A 15 1.70 -2.55 15.16
C GLY A 15 0.44 -2.50 14.30
N THR A 16 0.43 -1.66 13.27
CA THR A 16 -0.70 -1.47 12.35
C THR A 16 -1.24 -2.81 11.81
N ALA A 17 -0.37 -3.73 11.37
CA ALA A 17 -0.77 -5.02 10.84
C ALA A 17 -1.50 -5.90 11.86
N GLY A 18 -0.97 -6.03 13.08
CA GLY A 18 -1.59 -6.87 14.12
C GLY A 18 -2.92 -6.31 14.62
N LEU A 19 -3.00 -5.01 14.86
CA LEU A 19 -4.23 -4.37 15.34
C LEU A 19 -5.33 -4.36 14.27
N THR A 20 -4.97 -4.09 13.00
CA THR A 20 -5.90 -4.19 11.87
C THR A 20 -6.45 -5.61 11.75
N SER A 21 -5.58 -6.63 11.83
CA SER A 21 -5.99 -8.04 11.77
C SER A 21 -6.90 -8.41 12.94
N ALA A 22 -6.57 -7.99 14.15
CA ALA A 22 -7.39 -8.28 15.34
C ALA A 22 -8.78 -7.65 15.23
N LEU A 23 -8.87 -6.40 14.76
CA LEU A 23 -10.14 -5.70 14.55
C LEU A 23 -10.99 -6.33 13.46
N MET A 24 -10.38 -6.73 12.33
CA MET A 24 -11.08 -7.42 11.25
C MET A 24 -11.61 -8.80 11.71
N LEU A 25 -10.78 -9.57 12.40
CA LEU A 25 -11.22 -10.87 12.94
C LEU A 25 -12.32 -10.71 13.98
N ARG A 26 -12.28 -9.67 14.83
CA ARG A 26 -13.39 -9.34 15.74
C ARG A 26 -14.67 -9.00 14.98
N ALA A 27 -14.57 -8.28 13.85
CA ALA A 27 -15.74 -7.94 13.05
C ALA A 27 -16.34 -9.16 12.34
N TYR A 28 -15.51 -10.04 11.79
CA TYR A 28 -15.96 -11.26 11.11
C TYR A 28 -16.43 -12.35 12.06
N PHE A 29 -15.79 -12.46 13.22
CA PHE A 29 -16.03 -13.52 14.21
C PHE A 29 -16.29 -12.94 15.61
N PRO A 30 -17.49 -12.41 15.86
CA PRO A 30 -17.81 -11.71 17.11
C PRO A 30 -17.67 -12.56 18.37
N THR A 31 -17.78 -13.89 18.27
CA THR A 31 -17.72 -14.82 19.38
C THR A 31 -16.28 -15.30 19.71
N TYR A 32 -15.32 -15.09 18.76
CA TYR A 32 -13.96 -15.53 19.00
C TYR A 32 -13.32 -14.71 20.13
N LYS A 33 -12.54 -15.40 20.96
CA LYS A 33 -11.68 -14.73 21.92
C LYS A 33 -10.41 -14.25 21.20
N ILE A 34 -10.14 -12.95 21.25
CA ILE A 34 -8.96 -12.37 20.58
C ILE A 34 -8.12 -11.66 21.63
N THR A 35 -6.83 -12.00 21.68
CA THR A 35 -5.84 -11.39 22.56
C THR A 35 -4.70 -10.83 21.71
N VAL A 36 -4.38 -9.54 21.87
CA VAL A 36 -3.21 -8.90 21.26
C VAL A 36 -2.12 -8.78 22.32
N ILE A 37 -0.91 -9.21 21.98
CA ILE A 37 0.29 -9.02 22.81
C ILE A 37 1.23 -8.09 22.06
N GLY A 38 1.60 -6.99 22.69
CA GLY A 38 2.55 -6.03 22.13
C GLY A 38 3.36 -5.37 23.22
N SER A 39 4.53 -4.86 22.91
CA SER A 39 5.39 -4.17 23.87
C SER A 39 5.48 -2.70 23.57
N SER A 40 5.05 -1.87 24.52
CA SER A 40 5.23 -0.42 24.48
C SER A 40 6.71 0.00 24.48
N LYS A 41 7.61 -0.88 24.96
CA LYS A 41 9.06 -0.65 24.98
C LYS A 41 9.72 -0.79 23.61
N ILE A 42 9.24 -1.74 22.79
CA ILE A 42 9.74 -1.97 21.43
C ILE A 42 9.24 -0.86 20.49
N GLY A 43 7.99 -0.41 20.70
CA GLY A 43 7.35 0.58 19.86
C GLY A 43 7.03 0.06 18.45
N ILE A 44 6.80 1.00 17.53
CA ILE A 44 6.42 0.72 16.14
C ILE A 44 7.40 1.31 15.14
N ILE A 45 7.40 0.77 13.93
CA ILE A 45 8.13 1.29 12.79
C ILE A 45 7.19 2.21 12.00
N GLY A 46 7.63 3.40 11.66
CA GLY A 46 6.90 4.31 10.77
C GLY A 46 7.24 5.78 11.01
N VAL A 47 7.03 6.60 10.00
CA VAL A 47 7.22 8.06 10.02
C VAL A 47 6.02 8.80 9.43
N GLY A 48 5.09 8.08 8.89
CA GLY A 48 3.90 8.41 8.14
C GLY A 48 3.65 7.31 7.14
N GLU A 49 2.40 6.98 6.93
CA GLU A 49 1.99 5.92 6.02
C GLU A 49 0.89 6.42 5.09
N GLY A 50 0.93 5.98 3.82
CA GLY A 50 -0.18 6.13 2.89
C GLY A 50 -0.99 4.85 2.82
N SER A 51 -2.29 4.97 2.61
CA SER A 51 -3.13 3.83 2.24
C SER A 51 -3.35 3.73 0.74
N THR A 52 -3.95 2.62 0.31
CA THR A 52 -4.56 2.43 -1.00
C THR A 52 -6.09 2.36 -0.83
N GLU A 53 -6.84 2.24 -1.92
CA GLU A 53 -8.29 2.10 -1.87
C GLU A 53 -8.78 0.88 -1.07
N HIS A 54 -7.97 -0.15 -0.97
CA HIS A 54 -8.30 -1.35 -0.18
C HIS A 54 -8.45 -1.09 1.32
N PHE A 55 -7.91 0.03 1.83
CA PHE A 55 -8.13 0.45 3.21
C PHE A 55 -9.62 0.64 3.54
N ARG A 56 -10.41 0.99 2.52
CA ARG A 56 -11.87 1.05 2.62
C ARG A 56 -12.50 -0.27 3.07
N HIS A 57 -11.94 -1.42 2.69
CA HIS A 57 -12.43 -2.71 3.18
C HIS A 57 -12.28 -2.81 4.70
N PHE A 58 -11.12 -2.43 5.24
CA PHE A 58 -10.93 -2.40 6.69
C PHE A 58 -11.92 -1.48 7.40
N VAL A 59 -12.10 -0.26 6.89
CA VAL A 59 -13.04 0.73 7.46
C VAL A 59 -14.47 0.21 7.44
N ASN A 60 -14.93 -0.30 6.29
CA ASN A 60 -16.29 -0.78 6.10
C ASN A 60 -16.57 -2.07 6.89
N ASP A 61 -15.69 -3.08 6.77
CA ASP A 61 -15.87 -4.39 7.41
C ASP A 61 -15.85 -4.24 8.92
N CYS A 62 -14.99 -3.37 9.43
CA CYS A 62 -14.92 -3.05 10.85
C CYS A 62 -15.94 -1.99 11.29
N LYS A 63 -16.76 -1.42 10.42
CA LYS A 63 -17.72 -0.36 10.75
C LYS A 63 -17.05 0.76 11.56
N ILE A 64 -15.93 1.27 11.06
CA ILE A 64 -15.20 2.37 11.68
C ILE A 64 -15.85 3.68 11.25
N ASP A 65 -16.06 4.59 12.19
CA ASP A 65 -16.43 5.97 11.88
C ASP A 65 -15.23 6.66 11.23
N ILE A 66 -15.37 6.99 9.95
CA ILE A 66 -14.29 7.59 9.17
C ILE A 66 -13.92 8.97 9.68
N CYS A 67 -14.90 9.75 10.17
CA CYS A 67 -14.65 11.07 10.71
C CYS A 67 -13.87 10.99 12.02
N GLU A 68 -14.23 10.04 12.92
CA GLU A 68 -13.47 9.76 14.14
C GLU A 68 -12.03 9.35 13.79
N LEU A 69 -11.84 8.42 12.85
CA LEU A 69 -10.53 7.95 12.43
C LEU A 69 -9.66 9.10 11.91
N LEU A 70 -10.19 9.93 11.00
CA LEU A 70 -9.44 11.03 10.40
C LEU A 70 -9.04 12.10 11.45
N ARG A 71 -9.91 12.40 12.42
CA ARG A 71 -9.62 13.33 13.51
C ARG A 71 -8.54 12.80 14.46
N GLU A 72 -8.71 11.56 14.93
CA GLU A 72 -7.82 10.93 15.91
C GLU A 72 -6.41 10.69 15.33
N THR A 73 -6.33 10.33 14.06
CA THR A 73 -5.04 10.00 13.40
C THR A 73 -4.36 11.19 12.74
N LYS A 74 -4.99 12.37 12.75
CA LYS A 74 -4.53 13.56 12.01
C LYS A 74 -4.27 13.25 10.54
N ALA A 75 -5.09 12.39 10.00
CA ALA A 75 -5.00 11.95 8.61
C ALA A 75 -5.34 13.07 7.64
N THR A 76 -4.80 12.95 6.43
CA THR A 76 -5.14 13.80 5.29
C THR A 76 -5.66 12.92 4.15
N PHE A 77 -6.40 13.52 3.22
CA PHE A 77 -6.88 12.80 2.05
C PHE A 77 -5.73 12.55 1.07
N LYS A 78 -5.76 11.38 0.43
CA LYS A 78 -4.80 10.99 -0.59
C LYS A 78 -5.57 10.59 -1.85
N SER A 79 -5.22 11.18 -2.97
CA SER A 79 -5.84 10.87 -4.25
C SER A 79 -4.89 10.19 -5.25
N GLY A 80 -3.65 9.93 -4.83
CA GLY A 80 -2.68 9.21 -5.65
C GLY A 80 -1.23 9.44 -5.22
N ILE A 81 -0.33 9.16 -6.16
CA ILE A 81 1.11 9.36 -6.01
C ILE A 81 1.61 10.17 -7.21
N ARG A 82 2.37 11.22 -6.96
CA ARG A 82 3.09 11.97 -7.98
C ARG A 82 4.53 11.48 -8.04
N PHE A 83 4.92 11.00 -9.20
CA PHE A 83 6.27 10.54 -9.50
C PHE A 83 7.03 11.65 -10.21
N GLU A 84 8.14 12.11 -9.62
CA GLU A 84 8.96 13.22 -10.12
C GLU A 84 10.35 12.72 -10.52
N ASN A 85 10.83 13.10 -11.68
CA ASN A 85 12.17 12.77 -12.21
C ASN A 85 12.43 11.26 -12.44
N TRP A 86 11.39 10.46 -12.68
CA TRP A 86 11.55 9.01 -12.92
C TRP A 86 11.93 8.68 -14.36
N THR A 87 11.76 9.60 -15.29
CA THR A 87 12.01 9.42 -16.71
C THR A 87 12.58 10.70 -17.33
N GLU A 88 13.29 10.59 -18.44
CA GLU A 88 13.74 11.74 -19.23
C GLU A 88 12.63 12.32 -20.11
N HIS A 89 11.55 11.57 -20.37
CA HIS A 89 10.46 12.00 -21.25
C HIS A 89 9.54 13.04 -20.61
N THR A 90 9.30 12.93 -19.30
CA THR A 90 8.41 13.83 -18.56
C THR A 90 9.05 14.21 -17.24
N SER A 91 8.80 15.44 -16.80
CA SER A 91 9.26 15.89 -15.48
C SER A 91 8.55 15.14 -14.35
N ASP A 92 7.31 14.73 -14.59
CA ASP A 92 6.47 14.02 -13.63
C ASP A 92 5.31 13.30 -14.29
N TYR A 93 4.76 12.33 -13.56
CA TYR A 93 3.50 11.67 -13.87
C TYR A 93 2.76 11.30 -12.60
N TYR A 94 1.47 11.00 -12.72
CA TYR A 94 0.64 10.59 -11.59
C TYR A 94 0.21 9.14 -11.73
N HIS A 95 0.28 8.40 -10.63
CA HIS A 95 -0.48 7.19 -10.44
C HIS A 95 -1.71 7.54 -9.61
N SER A 96 -2.80 7.81 -10.28
CA SER A 96 -4.07 8.05 -9.64
C SER A 96 -4.72 6.72 -9.31
N ILE A 97 -5.04 6.51 -8.06
CA ILE A 97 -5.59 5.26 -7.55
C ILE A 97 -7.11 5.37 -7.39
N ALA A 98 -7.74 6.34 -8.00
CA ALA A 98 -9.17 6.41 -8.05
C ALA A 98 -9.69 5.49 -9.14
N GLY A 99 -10.55 4.58 -8.72
CA GLY A 99 -11.05 3.47 -9.50
C GLY A 99 -11.50 3.80 -10.92
N GLU A 100 -11.76 2.75 -11.68
CA GLU A 100 -12.13 2.78 -13.08
C GLU A 100 -13.21 3.81 -13.42
N PRO A 101 -13.11 4.47 -14.56
CA PRO A 101 -14.22 5.24 -15.11
C PRO A 101 -15.45 4.33 -15.18
N LYS A 102 -16.48 4.66 -14.42
CA LYS A 102 -17.71 3.85 -14.29
C LYS A 102 -18.50 3.68 -15.59
N THR A 103 -18.08 4.30 -16.67
CA THR A 103 -18.89 4.53 -17.85
C THR A 103 -18.73 3.52 -18.96
N ASN A 104 -17.74 2.58 -18.87
CA ASN A 104 -17.56 1.65 -19.97
C ASN A 104 -16.93 0.32 -19.54
N PRO A 105 -17.53 -0.84 -19.85
CA PRO A 105 -16.92 -2.15 -19.68
C PRO A 105 -15.62 -2.33 -20.49
N ASN A 106 -15.41 -1.49 -21.53
CA ASN A 106 -14.20 -1.42 -22.33
C ASN A 106 -13.36 -0.16 -21.98
N GLY A 107 -13.51 0.40 -20.79
CA GLY A 107 -12.98 1.70 -20.38
C GLY A 107 -11.52 1.98 -20.73
N VAL A 108 -10.71 0.93 -20.66
CA VAL A 108 -9.30 0.94 -21.06
C VAL A 108 -9.02 1.32 -22.48
N PHE A 109 -9.84 0.82 -23.35
CA PHE A 109 -9.71 1.07 -24.77
C PHE A 109 -9.85 2.57 -25.08
N PHE A 110 -10.75 3.23 -24.38
CA PHE A 110 -10.94 4.67 -24.50
C PHE A 110 -9.79 5.46 -23.90
N GLU A 111 -9.28 5.04 -22.76
CA GLU A 111 -8.10 5.66 -22.13
C GLU A 111 -6.89 5.59 -23.06
N TYR A 112 -6.67 4.45 -23.68
CA TYR A 112 -5.58 4.27 -24.64
C TYR A 112 -5.73 5.16 -25.89
N LEU A 113 -6.93 5.28 -26.42
CA LEU A 113 -7.20 6.10 -27.59
C LEU A 113 -7.01 7.59 -27.32
N ASN A 114 -7.37 8.04 -26.13
CA ASN A 114 -7.16 9.41 -25.74
C ASN A 114 -5.68 9.81 -25.67
N LEU A 115 -4.82 8.86 -25.31
CA LEU A 115 -3.37 9.03 -25.39
C LEU A 115 -2.87 9.30 -26.80
N ALA A 116 -3.42 8.57 -27.76
CA ALA A 116 -3.05 8.70 -29.15
C ALA A 116 -3.36 10.10 -29.70
N ASP A 117 -4.51 10.65 -29.33
CA ASP A 117 -5.00 11.92 -29.89
C ASP A 117 -4.29 13.15 -29.32
N ASN A 118 -4.03 13.20 -28.04
CA ASN A 118 -3.62 14.44 -27.38
C ASN A 118 -2.22 14.43 -26.76
N ASN A 119 -1.49 13.33 -26.86
CA ASN A 119 -0.21 13.14 -26.16
C ASN A 119 -0.30 13.49 -24.66
N ARG A 120 -1.48 13.28 -24.07
CA ARG A 120 -1.77 13.55 -22.66
C ARG A 120 -1.56 12.32 -21.82
N LEU A 121 -1.20 12.52 -20.56
CA LEU A 121 -1.13 11.42 -19.60
C LEU A 121 -2.54 10.88 -19.31
N LEU A 122 -2.69 9.54 -19.22
CA LEU A 122 -3.94 8.88 -18.87
C LEU A 122 -4.57 9.47 -17.62
N SER A 123 -3.75 9.67 -16.62
CA SER A 123 -4.14 10.28 -15.35
C SER A 123 -4.70 11.70 -15.50
N GLU A 124 -4.27 12.47 -16.49
CA GLU A 124 -4.75 13.84 -16.72
C GLU A 124 -6.08 13.88 -17.43
N THR A 125 -6.43 12.82 -18.15
CA THR A 125 -7.55 12.84 -19.08
C THR A 125 -8.81 12.23 -18.47
N PHE A 126 -8.69 11.15 -17.75
CA PHE A 126 -9.82 10.36 -17.27
C PHE A 126 -10.09 10.48 -15.79
N ASN A 127 -9.15 11.07 -15.07
CA ASN A 127 -9.24 11.04 -13.63
C ASN A 127 -9.49 12.42 -13.05
N ARG A 128 -10.70 12.65 -12.60
CA ARG A 128 -11.09 13.82 -11.81
C ARG A 128 -10.11 14.09 -10.67
N HIS A 129 -9.57 13.04 -10.03
CA HIS A 129 -8.61 13.19 -8.95
C HIS A 129 -7.27 13.73 -9.43
N THR A 130 -6.92 13.53 -10.69
CA THR A 130 -5.69 14.10 -11.26
C THR A 130 -5.80 15.62 -11.39
N GLU A 131 -6.94 16.13 -11.82
CA GLU A 131 -7.18 17.58 -11.84
C GLU A 131 -7.15 18.17 -10.42
N MET A 132 -7.62 17.43 -9.44
CA MET A 132 -7.49 17.79 -8.02
C MET A 132 -6.02 17.82 -7.58
N HIS A 133 -5.18 16.88 -8.05
CA HIS A 133 -3.74 16.88 -7.75
C HIS A 133 -3.06 18.14 -8.32
N ILE A 134 -3.34 18.45 -9.59
CA ILE A 134 -2.75 19.59 -10.28
C ILE A 134 -3.12 20.90 -9.58
N ASN A 135 -4.37 21.04 -9.19
CA ASN A 135 -4.90 22.25 -8.57
C ASN A 135 -4.82 22.27 -7.05
N ASN A 136 -4.30 21.20 -6.45
CA ASN A 136 -4.19 21.06 -4.99
C ASN A 136 -5.53 21.16 -4.24
N VAL A 137 -6.60 20.71 -4.85
CA VAL A 137 -7.98 20.78 -4.36
C VAL A 137 -8.63 19.40 -4.31
N LEU A 138 -9.70 19.25 -3.53
CA LEU A 138 -10.42 17.98 -3.36
C LEU A 138 -11.73 17.87 -4.16
N GLY A 139 -11.96 18.79 -5.05
CA GLY A 139 -13.11 18.77 -5.93
C GLY A 139 -14.11 19.88 -5.65
N PRO A 140 -15.19 19.93 -6.46
CA PRO A 140 -16.19 20.97 -6.33
C PRO A 140 -17.00 20.82 -5.03
N ASN A 141 -17.64 21.90 -4.61
CA ASN A 141 -18.55 21.96 -3.46
C ASN A 141 -19.82 21.09 -3.60
N GLU A 142 -19.81 20.10 -4.49
CA GLU A 142 -20.86 19.06 -4.54
C GLU A 142 -20.87 18.20 -3.29
N PHE A 143 -19.73 18.16 -2.56
CA PHE A 143 -19.63 17.45 -1.29
C PHE A 143 -20.01 18.38 -0.16
N THR A 144 -21.15 18.12 0.41
CA THR A 144 -21.64 18.87 1.56
C THR A 144 -21.29 18.19 2.88
N THR A 145 -20.86 16.92 2.85
CA THR A 145 -20.46 16.15 4.03
C THR A 145 -19.15 15.37 3.81
N ILE A 146 -18.48 15.03 4.91
CA ILE A 146 -17.29 14.17 4.91
C ILE A 146 -17.61 12.79 4.35
N GLU A 147 -18.80 12.25 4.60
CA GLU A 147 -19.21 10.96 4.08
C GLU A 147 -19.26 10.97 2.55
N GLN A 148 -19.75 12.06 1.94
CA GLN A 148 -19.74 12.23 0.49
C GLN A 148 -18.31 12.30 -0.06
N MET A 149 -17.41 13.02 0.61
CA MET A 149 -15.99 13.05 0.26
C MET A 149 -15.36 11.66 0.38
N TYR A 150 -15.65 10.93 1.45
CA TYR A 150 -15.19 9.56 1.66
C TYR A 150 -15.62 8.60 0.55
N GLN A 151 -16.78 8.79 -0.05
CA GLN A 151 -17.23 7.96 -1.19
C GLN A 151 -16.35 8.15 -2.43
N GLN A 152 -15.67 9.25 -2.54
CA GLN A 152 -14.85 9.61 -3.70
C GLN A 152 -13.36 9.54 -3.42
N VAL A 153 -12.90 10.03 -2.27
CA VAL A 153 -11.51 9.93 -1.83
C VAL A 153 -11.44 8.91 -0.70
N ASN A 154 -11.01 7.72 -1.01
CA ASN A 154 -11.02 6.57 -0.10
C ASN A 154 -9.61 6.13 0.33
N GLN A 155 -8.64 7.02 0.15
CA GLN A 155 -7.26 6.82 0.56
C GLN A 155 -6.79 7.98 1.43
N TYR A 156 -5.85 7.71 2.30
CA TYR A 156 -5.44 8.64 3.34
C TYR A 156 -3.94 8.56 3.59
N HIS A 157 -3.40 9.67 4.11
CA HIS A 157 -2.10 9.68 4.77
C HIS A 157 -2.32 9.72 6.26
N PHE A 158 -1.57 8.92 7.01
CA PHE A 158 -1.68 8.81 8.46
C PHE A 158 -0.38 9.18 9.16
N ASP A 159 -0.51 9.78 10.33
CA ASP A 159 0.55 9.71 11.31
C ASP A 159 0.56 8.30 11.93
N THR A 160 1.64 7.57 11.74
CA THR A 160 1.74 6.16 12.14
C THR A 160 1.53 5.96 13.64
N PHE A 161 2.04 6.88 14.47
CA PHE A 161 1.90 6.77 15.92
C PHE A 161 0.46 7.03 16.37
N LYS A 162 -0.17 8.06 15.84
CA LYS A 162 -1.58 8.38 16.12
C LYS A 162 -2.52 7.28 15.61
N MET A 163 -2.23 6.70 14.45
CA MET A 163 -2.97 5.55 13.93
C MET A 163 -2.85 4.37 14.90
N ASN A 164 -1.66 4.06 15.39
CA ASN A 164 -1.46 2.96 16.34
C ASN A 164 -2.22 3.19 17.65
N GLU A 165 -2.13 4.39 18.22
CA GLU A 165 -2.88 4.77 19.43
C GLU A 165 -4.40 4.62 19.23
N TYR A 166 -4.92 5.10 18.11
CA TYR A 166 -6.33 4.97 17.75
C TYR A 166 -6.76 3.49 17.66
N LEU A 167 -5.97 2.66 16.95
CA LEU A 167 -6.28 1.25 16.77
C LEU A 167 -6.24 0.47 18.11
N ILE A 168 -5.34 0.81 19.02
CA ILE A 168 -5.30 0.23 20.38
C ILE A 168 -6.58 0.60 21.15
N LYS A 169 -6.94 1.88 21.19
CA LYS A 169 -8.18 2.34 21.84
C LYS A 169 -9.41 1.63 21.27
N LEU A 170 -9.49 1.55 19.95
CA LEU A 170 -10.60 0.89 19.25
C LEU A 170 -10.65 -0.61 19.54
N SER A 171 -9.50 -1.29 19.62
CA SER A 171 -9.41 -2.71 19.96
C SER A 171 -9.96 -2.98 21.36
N ILE A 172 -9.57 -2.18 22.34
CA ILE A 172 -10.07 -2.26 23.72
C ILE A 172 -11.58 -2.02 23.78
N LYS A 173 -12.07 -0.97 23.11
CA LYS A 173 -13.51 -0.63 22.99
C LYS A 173 -14.32 -1.78 22.39
N ARG A 174 -13.70 -2.64 21.59
CA ARG A 174 -14.32 -3.82 20.95
C ARG A 174 -14.06 -5.15 21.66
N ASN A 175 -13.71 -5.11 22.93
CA ASN A 175 -13.46 -6.29 23.76
C ASN A 175 -12.37 -7.23 23.20
N ILE A 176 -11.32 -6.67 22.58
CA ILE A 176 -10.09 -7.37 22.27
C ILE A 176 -9.18 -7.22 23.49
N ALA A 177 -8.74 -8.34 24.06
CA ALA A 177 -7.82 -8.31 25.19
C ALA A 177 -6.45 -7.81 24.74
N PHE A 178 -5.85 -6.91 25.53
CA PHE A 178 -4.53 -6.35 25.24
C PHE A 178 -3.57 -6.62 26.38
N ILE A 179 -2.38 -7.16 26.06
CA ILE A 179 -1.32 -7.46 27.03
C ILE A 179 -0.07 -6.67 26.59
N ASP A 180 0.36 -5.72 27.42
CA ASP A 180 1.62 -4.98 27.19
C ASP A 180 2.78 -5.81 27.73
N SER A 181 3.37 -6.64 26.87
CA SER A 181 4.48 -7.52 27.22
C SER A 181 5.25 -8.00 25.98
N GLU A 182 6.40 -8.58 26.23
CA GLU A 182 7.22 -9.23 25.20
C GLU A 182 7.10 -10.75 25.31
N VAL A 183 7.14 -11.44 24.16
CA VAL A 183 7.19 -12.89 24.09
C VAL A 183 8.63 -13.34 24.29
N VAL A 184 8.85 -14.18 25.28
CA VAL A 184 10.19 -14.72 25.63
C VAL A 184 10.38 -16.16 25.21
N CYS A 185 9.29 -16.95 25.13
CA CYS A 185 9.37 -18.34 24.71
C CYS A 185 8.10 -18.76 23.93
N VAL A 186 8.28 -19.65 22.97
CA VAL A 186 7.21 -20.27 22.18
C VAL A 186 7.23 -21.77 22.43
N ASN A 187 6.18 -22.31 23.04
CA ASN A 187 6.07 -23.71 23.35
C ASN A 187 5.24 -24.43 22.30
N LYS A 188 5.80 -25.49 21.71
CA LYS A 188 5.14 -26.31 20.68
C LYS A 188 4.93 -27.73 21.19
N ASN A 189 3.86 -28.37 20.72
CA ASN A 189 3.63 -29.79 20.93
C ASN A 189 4.52 -30.68 20.03
N ALA A 190 4.47 -31.97 20.19
CA ALA A 190 5.25 -32.92 19.42
C ALA A 190 4.97 -32.88 17.90
N SER A 191 3.79 -32.40 17.49
CA SER A 191 3.41 -32.23 16.09
C SER A 191 3.83 -30.87 15.51
N GLY A 192 4.48 -30.00 16.29
CA GLY A 192 4.98 -28.69 15.90
C GLY A 192 3.95 -27.56 15.91
N PHE A 193 2.75 -27.78 16.47
CA PHE A 193 1.75 -26.73 16.70
C PHE A 193 2.15 -25.90 17.94
N ILE A 194 1.94 -24.59 17.89
CA ILE A 194 2.11 -23.73 19.06
C ILE A 194 0.96 -24.02 20.03
N GLU A 195 1.30 -24.38 21.28
CA GLU A 195 0.32 -24.56 22.35
C GLU A 195 0.21 -23.30 23.20
N THR A 196 1.36 -22.76 23.58
CA THR A 196 1.43 -21.58 24.44
C THR A 196 2.63 -20.69 24.09
N ILE A 197 2.53 -19.44 24.48
CA ILE A 197 3.64 -18.50 24.50
C ILE A 197 3.85 -17.99 25.92
N GLN A 198 5.10 -17.85 26.33
CA GLN A 198 5.47 -17.26 27.61
C GLN A 198 5.86 -15.80 27.40
N ILE A 199 5.38 -14.92 28.26
CA ILE A 199 5.66 -13.49 28.26
C ILE A 199 6.58 -13.08 29.40
N THR A 200 7.05 -11.83 29.42
CA THR A 200 8.16 -11.35 30.25
C THR A 200 7.95 -11.52 31.76
N ASP A 201 6.71 -11.47 32.25
CA ASP A 201 6.39 -11.66 33.67
C ASP A 201 6.30 -13.14 34.09
N GLY A 202 6.58 -14.06 33.16
CA GLY A 202 6.51 -15.51 33.37
C GLY A 202 5.12 -16.09 33.08
N SER A 203 4.10 -15.29 32.84
CA SER A 203 2.76 -15.74 32.48
C SER A 203 2.75 -16.48 31.14
N VAL A 204 1.80 -17.40 31.00
CA VAL A 204 1.66 -18.23 29.79
C VAL A 204 0.31 -17.97 29.16
N VAL A 205 0.32 -17.71 27.83
CA VAL A 205 -0.86 -17.43 27.02
C VAL A 205 -1.04 -18.55 26.01
N GLY A 206 -2.18 -19.26 26.08
CA GLY A 206 -2.56 -20.31 25.14
C GLY A 206 -3.53 -19.81 24.07
N GLY A 207 -3.58 -20.50 22.94
CA GLY A 207 -4.49 -20.20 21.85
C GLY A 207 -4.68 -21.38 20.90
N ASP A 208 -5.78 -21.36 20.16
CA ASP A 208 -6.03 -22.33 19.09
C ASP A 208 -5.28 -21.94 17.80
N PHE A 209 -5.11 -20.63 17.60
CA PHE A 209 -4.45 -20.06 16.42
C PHE A 209 -3.63 -18.83 16.80
N PHE A 210 -2.47 -18.68 16.15
CA PHE A 210 -1.53 -17.62 16.43
C PHE A 210 -1.24 -16.78 15.17
N ILE A 211 -1.16 -15.45 15.34
CA ILE A 211 -0.78 -14.52 14.28
C ILE A 211 0.53 -13.84 14.69
N ASP A 212 1.56 -14.02 13.87
CA ASP A 212 2.81 -13.30 14.01
C ASP A 212 2.76 -11.98 13.23
N ALA A 213 2.57 -10.89 13.94
CA ALA A 213 2.64 -9.52 13.42
C ALA A 213 3.80 -8.73 14.04
N THR A 214 4.88 -9.45 14.43
CA THR A 214 6.05 -8.86 15.11
C THR A 214 7.06 -8.21 14.15
N GLY A 215 6.65 -7.97 12.92
CA GLY A 215 7.48 -7.34 11.90
C GLY A 215 8.70 -8.19 11.55
N LEU A 216 9.82 -7.55 11.25
CA LEU A 216 11.05 -8.22 10.82
C LEU A 216 11.61 -9.20 11.88
N MET A 217 11.18 -9.09 13.14
CA MET A 217 11.60 -10.00 14.22
C MET A 217 11.02 -11.41 14.06
N ARG A 218 9.82 -11.55 13.48
CA ARG A 218 9.17 -12.85 13.20
C ARG A 218 9.20 -13.80 14.40
N VAL A 219 8.80 -13.29 15.57
CA VAL A 219 9.02 -13.95 16.87
C VAL A 219 8.44 -15.35 16.93
N LEU A 220 7.24 -15.57 16.35
CA LEU A 220 6.62 -16.90 16.28
C LEU A 220 7.12 -17.67 15.04
N MET A 221 7.08 -17.06 13.89
CA MET A 221 7.34 -17.75 12.61
C MET A 221 8.78 -18.24 12.47
N LYS A 222 9.77 -17.56 13.08
CA LYS A 222 11.16 -18.06 13.12
C LYS A 222 11.33 -19.38 13.83
N THR A 223 10.35 -19.81 14.64
CA THR A 223 10.35 -21.10 15.33
C THR A 223 9.73 -22.23 14.50
N MET A 224 9.11 -21.90 13.36
CA MET A 224 8.48 -22.87 12.47
C MET A 224 9.51 -23.51 11.51
N ASP A 225 9.12 -24.60 10.86
CA ASP A 225 10.07 -25.48 10.16
C ASP A 225 10.55 -24.92 8.81
N ASP A 226 9.66 -24.37 7.98
CA ASP A 226 10.02 -23.85 6.65
C ASP A 226 10.33 -22.35 6.73
N GLN A 227 11.60 -22.00 6.47
CA GLN A 227 12.14 -20.65 6.50
C GLN A 227 12.59 -20.18 5.12
N ARG A 228 11.94 -20.65 4.04
CA ARG A 228 12.27 -20.19 2.68
C ARG A 228 11.81 -18.77 2.45
N PHE A 229 12.77 -17.93 2.09
CA PHE A 229 12.54 -16.55 1.68
C PHE A 229 12.67 -16.45 0.15
N VAL A 230 11.69 -15.82 -0.50
CA VAL A 230 11.72 -15.47 -1.92
C VAL A 230 12.18 -14.02 -2.03
N SER A 231 13.42 -13.83 -2.42
CA SER A 231 14.02 -12.50 -2.54
C SER A 231 13.66 -11.85 -3.88
N PHE A 232 13.42 -10.55 -3.85
CA PHE A 232 13.19 -9.71 -5.03
C PHE A 232 14.43 -8.91 -5.43
N ALA A 233 15.59 -9.14 -4.81
CA ALA A 233 16.81 -8.38 -5.04
C ALA A 233 17.33 -8.42 -6.49
N GLU A 234 16.95 -9.44 -7.28
CA GLU A 234 17.31 -9.50 -8.71
C GLU A 234 16.41 -8.61 -9.59
N TYR A 235 15.32 -8.07 -9.05
CA TYR A 235 14.32 -7.23 -9.74
C TYR A 235 14.25 -5.80 -9.21
N LEU A 236 14.50 -5.62 -7.91
CA LEU A 236 14.38 -4.34 -7.21
C LEU A 236 15.74 -3.91 -6.65
N PRO A 237 16.20 -2.70 -6.96
CA PRO A 237 17.58 -2.29 -6.66
C PRO A 237 17.77 -1.83 -5.21
N CYS A 238 16.72 -1.34 -4.56
CA CYS A 238 16.84 -0.69 -3.26
C CYS A 238 16.83 -1.70 -2.10
N ASP A 239 17.71 -1.48 -1.14
CA ASP A 239 17.90 -2.34 0.03
C ASP A 239 18.05 -1.58 1.35
N SER A 240 18.03 -0.26 1.30
CA SER A 240 18.28 0.61 2.44
C SER A 240 17.35 1.81 2.46
N ALA A 241 17.07 2.34 3.64
CA ALA A 241 16.28 3.56 3.77
C ALA A 241 16.64 4.36 5.02
N ILE A 242 16.57 5.67 4.90
CA ILE A 242 16.51 6.60 6.03
C ILE A 242 15.10 7.22 6.10
N ALA A 243 14.60 7.44 7.32
CA ALA A 243 13.29 8.04 7.52
C ALA A 243 13.35 9.17 8.54
N PHE A 244 12.69 10.30 8.24
CA PHE A 244 12.75 11.52 9.03
C PHE A 244 11.49 12.38 8.85
N PRO A 245 11.03 13.09 9.91
CA PRO A 245 9.97 14.08 9.78
C PRO A 245 10.53 15.42 9.31
N THR A 246 9.67 16.21 8.64
CA THR A 246 9.89 17.63 8.44
C THR A 246 8.66 18.43 8.86
N GLU A 247 8.83 19.71 9.10
CA GLU A 247 7.75 20.65 9.33
C GLU A 247 6.72 20.63 8.19
N ARG A 248 5.53 21.14 8.43
CA ARG A 248 4.55 21.41 7.39
C ARG A 248 5.16 22.26 6.29
N ASP A 249 4.54 22.23 5.10
CA ASP A 249 4.92 23.16 4.05
C ASP A 249 4.77 24.61 4.56
N PRO A 250 5.80 25.47 4.37
CA PRO A 250 5.72 26.86 4.84
C PRO A 250 4.56 27.66 4.23
N SER A 251 4.06 27.26 3.07
CA SER A 251 2.86 27.86 2.45
C SER A 251 1.57 27.52 3.19
N GLY A 252 1.61 26.54 4.12
CA GLY A 252 0.42 25.98 4.77
C GLY A 252 -0.35 24.99 3.89
N GLU A 253 0.10 24.76 2.68
CA GLU A 253 -0.53 23.84 1.74
C GLU A 253 -0.38 22.38 2.17
N ILE A 254 -1.45 21.60 2.04
CA ILE A 254 -1.45 20.16 2.25
C ILE A 254 -1.76 19.49 0.91
N ARG A 255 -0.76 18.85 0.31
CA ARG A 255 -0.95 18.18 -0.98
C ARG A 255 -1.82 16.94 -0.83
N PRO A 256 -2.80 16.72 -1.73
CA PRO A 256 -3.66 15.54 -1.69
C PRO A 256 -3.00 14.30 -2.33
N TYR A 257 -1.69 14.22 -2.37
CA TYR A 257 -0.94 13.10 -2.95
C TYR A 257 0.37 12.83 -2.20
N THR A 258 0.83 11.58 -2.25
CA THR A 258 2.21 11.25 -1.90
C THR A 258 3.14 11.73 -3.02
N ARG A 259 4.22 12.40 -2.68
CA ARG A 259 5.29 12.68 -3.64
C ARG A 259 6.32 11.56 -3.58
N ALA A 260 6.67 10.97 -4.73
CA ALA A 260 7.75 10.02 -4.90
C ALA A 260 8.75 10.59 -5.90
N ARG A 261 9.84 11.15 -5.41
CA ARG A 261 10.87 11.79 -6.25
C ARG A 261 12.05 10.86 -6.45
N ALA A 262 12.39 10.57 -7.71
CA ALA A 262 13.61 9.86 -8.04
C ALA A 262 14.85 10.68 -7.68
N MET A 263 15.80 10.04 -7.04
CA MET A 263 17.05 10.58 -6.53
C MET A 263 18.23 9.95 -7.30
N ASN A 264 19.47 10.30 -6.95
CA ASN A 264 20.63 9.77 -7.65
C ASN A 264 20.78 8.25 -7.51
N SER A 265 20.43 7.70 -6.34
CA SER A 265 20.62 6.27 -6.06
C SER A 265 19.40 5.61 -5.42
N GLY A 266 18.21 6.07 -5.79
CA GLY A 266 16.94 5.58 -5.25
C GLY A 266 15.83 6.60 -5.43
N TRP A 267 14.95 6.73 -4.42
CA TRP A 267 13.83 7.67 -4.46
C TRP A 267 13.43 8.12 -3.06
N MET A 268 12.87 9.32 -2.98
CA MET A 268 12.42 9.91 -1.72
C MET A 268 10.91 10.12 -1.75
N PHE A 269 10.24 9.68 -0.68
CA PHE A 269 8.82 9.99 -0.49
C PHE A 269 8.60 11.16 0.47
N GLU A 270 7.50 11.87 0.25
CA GLU A 270 6.94 12.87 1.15
C GLU A 270 5.46 12.57 1.37
N ILE A 271 5.08 12.37 2.62
CA ILE A 271 3.71 12.04 3.06
C ILE A 271 3.20 13.18 3.93
N PRO A 272 2.30 14.03 3.43
CA PRO A 272 1.75 15.14 4.21
C PRO A 272 0.67 14.66 5.19
N THR A 273 0.81 15.04 6.46
CA THR A 273 -0.25 14.91 7.47
C THR A 273 -0.69 16.30 7.93
N GLN A 274 -1.70 16.37 8.81
CA GLN A 274 -2.19 17.68 9.30
C GLN A 274 -1.15 18.46 10.10
N GLU A 275 -0.16 17.80 10.72
CA GLU A 275 0.79 18.43 11.66
C GLU A 275 2.22 18.50 11.12
N ARG A 276 2.61 17.57 10.25
CA ARG A 276 3.98 17.44 9.75
C ARG A 276 4.01 16.70 8.42
N ARG A 277 5.20 16.54 7.84
CA ARG A 277 5.43 15.63 6.71
C ARG A 277 6.31 14.46 7.17
N GLY A 278 5.92 13.25 6.83
CA GLY A 278 6.77 12.06 6.92
C GLY A 278 7.59 11.92 5.65
N ASN A 279 8.89 11.73 5.76
CA ASN A 279 9.77 11.57 4.61
C ASN A 279 10.63 10.32 4.77
N GLY A 280 11.04 9.75 3.65
CA GLY A 280 12.04 8.71 3.62
C GLY A 280 12.76 8.69 2.29
N TYR A 281 14.07 8.44 2.34
CA TYR A 281 14.87 8.16 1.18
C TYR A 281 15.20 6.67 1.16
N VAL A 282 14.67 5.97 0.17
CA VAL A 282 14.89 4.55 -0.11
C VAL A 282 15.96 4.47 -1.18
N TYR A 283 17.08 3.78 -0.91
CA TYR A 283 18.25 3.81 -1.79
C TYR A 283 18.93 2.45 -1.93
N CYS A 284 19.71 2.32 -2.99
CA CYS A 284 20.56 1.16 -3.25
C CYS A 284 21.92 1.35 -2.58
N SER A 285 22.22 0.53 -1.57
CA SER A 285 23.46 0.67 -0.79
C SER A 285 24.74 0.33 -1.58
N GLU A 286 24.62 -0.26 -2.76
CA GLU A 286 25.73 -0.46 -3.69
C GLU A 286 26.22 0.86 -4.28
N PHE A 287 25.33 1.84 -4.47
CA PHE A 287 25.62 3.11 -5.13
C PHE A 287 25.58 4.33 -4.20
N CYS A 288 25.20 4.17 -2.95
CA CYS A 288 24.97 5.28 -2.03
C CYS A 288 25.19 4.86 -0.59
N THR A 289 26.07 5.55 0.12
CA THR A 289 26.18 5.41 1.58
C THR A 289 25.05 6.16 2.28
N GLU A 290 24.84 5.87 3.57
CA GLU A 290 23.87 6.60 4.38
C GLU A 290 24.15 8.10 4.45
N GLU A 291 25.43 8.46 4.64
CA GLU A 291 25.87 9.86 4.72
C GLU A 291 25.62 10.61 3.42
N GLU A 292 25.78 9.94 2.28
CA GLU A 292 25.44 10.50 0.96
C GLU A 292 23.93 10.69 0.78
N ALA A 293 23.13 9.71 1.20
CA ALA A 293 21.68 9.83 1.19
C ALA A 293 21.17 10.98 2.07
N VAL A 294 21.73 11.15 3.28
CA VAL A 294 21.41 12.27 4.17
C VAL A 294 21.81 13.60 3.55
N ARG A 295 22.99 13.68 2.93
CA ARG A 295 23.50 14.91 2.29
C ARG A 295 22.62 15.29 1.11
N GLU A 296 22.27 14.35 0.24
CA GLU A 296 21.40 14.59 -0.93
C GLU A 296 20.00 15.05 -0.51
N ALA A 297 19.39 14.36 0.48
CA ALA A 297 18.10 14.77 1.02
C ALA A 297 18.14 16.16 1.65
N SER A 298 19.25 16.49 2.36
CA SER A 298 19.45 17.81 2.98
C SER A 298 19.56 18.92 1.93
N GLN A 299 20.32 18.66 0.87
CA GLN A 299 20.47 19.60 -0.24
C GLN A 299 19.14 19.83 -0.97
N LEU A 300 18.40 18.76 -1.24
CA LEU A 300 17.10 18.85 -1.91
C LEU A 300 16.08 19.67 -1.11
N LEU A 301 16.03 19.46 0.20
CA LEU A 301 15.05 20.11 1.08
C LEU A 301 15.50 21.47 1.61
N GLY A 302 16.79 21.84 1.44
CA GLY A 302 17.36 23.06 1.99
C GLY A 302 17.43 23.08 3.53
N ILE A 303 17.44 21.91 4.19
CA ILE A 303 17.47 21.76 5.64
C ILE A 303 18.53 20.74 6.06
N ASN A 304 18.91 20.74 7.34
CA ASN A 304 19.74 19.68 7.90
C ASN A 304 18.86 18.44 8.24
N VAL A 305 18.91 17.42 7.42
CA VAL A 305 18.17 16.16 7.64
C VAL A 305 18.86 15.34 8.74
N VAL A 306 18.08 14.98 9.77
CA VAL A 306 18.50 14.08 10.85
C VAL A 306 17.63 12.83 10.82
N PRO A 307 18.13 11.68 10.36
CA PRO A 307 17.34 10.44 10.34
C PRO A 307 16.87 10.03 11.73
N LYS A 308 15.59 9.77 11.88
CA LYS A 308 15.01 9.19 13.09
C LYS A 308 15.05 7.67 13.10
N LYS A 309 15.00 7.07 11.91
CA LYS A 309 15.09 5.63 11.70
C LYS A 309 15.98 5.32 10.49
N LYS A 310 16.64 4.20 10.55
CA LYS A 310 17.49 3.66 9.50
C LYS A 310 17.13 2.20 9.32
N PHE A 311 17.03 1.76 8.09
CA PHE A 311 16.62 0.41 7.75
C PHE A 311 17.58 -0.17 6.72
N LYS A 312 17.93 -1.44 6.91
CA LYS A 312 18.43 -2.30 5.84
C LYS A 312 17.42 -3.44 5.67
N PHE A 313 17.08 -3.75 4.43
CA PHE A 313 16.04 -4.73 4.15
C PHE A 313 16.40 -5.58 2.93
N ASN A 314 15.76 -6.73 2.84
CA ASN A 314 15.69 -7.54 1.63
C ASN A 314 14.23 -7.55 1.20
N ALA A 315 13.92 -6.98 0.04
CA ALA A 315 12.57 -7.02 -0.51
C ALA A 315 12.21 -8.47 -0.89
N GLY A 316 10.98 -8.88 -0.57
CA GLY A 316 10.53 -10.23 -0.84
C GLY A 316 9.50 -10.73 0.17
N TYR A 317 9.31 -12.05 0.22
CA TYR A 317 8.33 -12.65 1.11
C TYR A 317 8.74 -14.06 1.55
N TRP A 318 8.15 -14.52 2.64
CA TRP A 318 8.34 -15.87 3.14
C TRP A 318 7.35 -16.81 2.47
N ALA A 319 7.85 -17.77 1.68
CA ALA A 319 7.04 -18.67 0.86
C ALA A 319 6.03 -19.49 1.66
N LYS A 320 6.33 -19.76 2.93
CA LYS A 320 5.46 -20.47 3.86
C LYS A 320 5.10 -19.59 5.04
N SER A 321 4.36 -18.52 4.76
CA SER A 321 3.89 -17.56 5.78
C SER A 321 2.77 -18.09 6.66
N TRP A 322 2.15 -19.24 6.33
CA TRP A 322 1.23 -19.97 7.20
C TRP A 322 1.74 -21.39 7.39
N GLN A 323 2.05 -21.75 8.63
CA GLN A 323 2.48 -23.10 9.00
C GLN A 323 1.74 -23.55 10.25
N LYS A 324 1.17 -24.78 10.22
CA LYS A 324 0.40 -25.31 11.35
C LYS A 324 -0.70 -24.33 11.78
N ASN A 325 -0.75 -23.99 13.07
CA ASN A 325 -1.67 -23.00 13.63
C ASN A 325 -1.04 -21.59 13.79
N CYS A 326 -0.03 -21.28 12.98
CA CYS A 326 0.62 -19.99 13.02
C CYS A 326 0.73 -19.37 11.63
N ILE A 327 0.35 -18.08 11.51
CA ILE A 327 0.45 -17.31 10.29
C ILE A 327 1.21 -16.01 10.54
N ALA A 328 2.08 -15.63 9.61
CA ALA A 328 2.69 -14.31 9.57
C ALA A 328 1.80 -13.32 8.80
N ILE A 329 1.66 -12.11 9.32
CA ILE A 329 0.95 -11.00 8.64
C ILE A 329 1.82 -9.73 8.67
N GLY A 330 1.73 -8.93 7.62
CA GLY A 330 2.51 -7.70 7.46
C GLY A 330 4.01 -7.97 7.28
N LEU A 331 4.85 -7.18 7.91
CA LEU A 331 6.31 -7.28 7.79
C LEU A 331 6.89 -8.63 8.29
N SER A 332 6.14 -9.41 9.05
CA SER A 332 6.52 -10.79 9.40
C SER A 332 6.40 -11.76 8.23
N ALA A 333 5.58 -11.45 7.24
CA ALA A 333 5.34 -12.28 6.06
C ALA A 333 6.08 -11.77 4.82
N THR A 334 6.10 -10.46 4.62
CA THR A 334 6.59 -9.82 3.39
C THR A 334 7.05 -8.41 3.65
N PHE A 335 8.05 -7.98 2.92
CA PHE A 335 8.44 -6.58 2.82
C PHE A 335 8.81 -6.23 1.39
N VAL A 336 8.25 -5.15 0.90
CA VAL A 336 8.70 -4.46 -0.32
C VAL A 336 8.80 -2.97 -0.03
N GLU A 337 9.60 -2.28 -0.79
CA GLU A 337 9.72 -0.84 -0.66
C GLU A 337 8.35 -0.14 -0.79
N PRO A 338 8.10 0.96 -0.04
CA PRO A 338 6.77 1.54 0.09
C PRO A 338 6.34 2.43 -1.08
N LEU A 339 6.86 2.19 -2.29
CA LEU A 339 6.67 3.03 -3.48
C LEU A 339 5.18 3.21 -3.83
N GLU A 340 4.39 2.15 -3.65
CA GLU A 340 2.96 2.14 -3.92
C GLU A 340 2.09 1.95 -2.66
N ALA A 341 2.64 2.25 -1.48
CA ALA A 341 1.95 2.18 -0.21
C ALA A 341 1.31 0.80 0.09
N THR A 342 2.00 -0.29 -0.26
CA THR A 342 1.47 -1.66 -0.27
C THR A 342 1.31 -2.28 1.12
N SER A 343 2.03 -1.81 2.12
CA SER A 343 2.24 -2.47 3.41
C SER A 343 0.95 -2.74 4.20
N ILE A 344 0.13 -1.70 4.43
CA ILE A 344 -1.14 -1.82 5.17
C ILE A 344 -2.12 -2.70 4.39
N THR A 345 -2.21 -2.46 3.09
CA THR A 345 -3.12 -3.21 2.20
C THR A 345 -2.78 -4.69 2.15
N THR A 346 -1.49 -5.05 2.07
CA THR A 346 -1.06 -6.46 2.11
C THR A 346 -1.55 -7.13 3.39
N SER A 347 -1.43 -6.46 4.54
CA SER A 347 -1.93 -6.97 5.83
C SER A 347 -3.45 -7.17 5.83
N ILE A 348 -4.20 -6.25 5.22
CA ILE A 348 -5.67 -6.36 5.07
C ILE A 348 -6.01 -7.57 4.20
N GLN A 349 -5.37 -7.73 3.04
CA GLN A 349 -5.63 -8.85 2.13
C GLN A 349 -5.25 -10.19 2.76
N GLN A 350 -4.12 -10.27 3.46
CA GLN A 350 -3.73 -11.47 4.22
C GLN A 350 -4.78 -11.83 5.27
N THR A 351 -5.32 -10.85 5.99
CA THR A 351 -6.35 -11.09 7.00
C THR A 351 -7.67 -11.53 6.37
N ARG A 352 -8.06 -10.98 5.23
CA ARG A 352 -9.26 -11.40 4.48
C ARG A 352 -9.13 -12.84 3.97
N MET A 353 -7.97 -13.19 3.42
CA MET A 353 -7.68 -14.57 3.03
C MET A 353 -7.77 -15.50 4.22
N LEU A 354 -7.09 -15.17 5.34
CA LEU A 354 -7.15 -15.96 6.57
C LEU A 354 -8.59 -16.15 7.06
N ALA A 355 -9.39 -15.10 7.08
CA ALA A 355 -10.78 -15.13 7.52
C ALA A 355 -11.63 -16.14 6.72
N SER A 356 -11.30 -16.34 5.43
CA SER A 356 -12.00 -17.31 4.58
C SER A 356 -11.71 -18.78 4.97
N PHE A 357 -10.55 -19.06 5.55
CA PHE A 357 -10.13 -20.42 5.90
C PHE A 357 -10.21 -20.74 7.40
N LEU A 358 -10.11 -19.71 8.25
CA LEU A 358 -9.99 -19.86 9.70
C LEU A 358 -11.16 -20.62 10.37
N PRO A 359 -12.44 -20.43 9.96
CA PRO A 359 -13.57 -21.14 10.60
C PRO A 359 -13.47 -22.66 10.47
N THR A 360 -12.94 -23.16 9.37
CA THR A 360 -12.81 -24.59 9.08
C THR A 360 -11.42 -25.14 9.40
N PHE A 361 -10.57 -24.32 10.01
CA PHE A 361 -9.22 -24.73 10.34
C PHE A 361 -9.19 -25.84 11.39
N THR A 362 -8.45 -26.90 11.06
CA THR A 362 -8.11 -28.04 11.93
C THR A 362 -6.65 -28.42 11.67
N GLU A 363 -6.10 -29.32 12.47
CA GLU A 363 -4.74 -29.84 12.26
C GLU A 363 -4.53 -30.53 10.90
N TYR A 364 -5.62 -30.92 10.22
CA TYR A 364 -5.59 -31.57 8.89
C TYR A 364 -5.79 -30.63 7.71
N THR A 365 -5.83 -29.32 7.92
CA THR A 365 -6.19 -28.30 6.91
C THR A 365 -5.04 -27.95 5.94
N THR A 366 -4.39 -28.98 5.35
CA THR A 366 -3.22 -28.79 4.47
C THR A 366 -3.58 -28.15 3.14
N LYS A 367 -4.73 -28.53 2.55
CA LYS A 367 -5.16 -28.01 1.24
C LYS A 367 -5.47 -26.51 1.28
N SER A 368 -6.18 -26.06 2.32
CA SER A 368 -6.48 -24.65 2.52
C SER A 368 -5.23 -23.82 2.76
N ILE A 369 -4.25 -24.33 3.50
CA ILE A 369 -2.95 -23.69 3.70
C ILE A 369 -2.20 -23.55 2.37
N ASN A 370 -2.21 -24.58 1.52
CA ASN A 370 -1.58 -24.52 0.19
C ASN A 370 -2.30 -23.52 -0.73
N GLU A 371 -3.63 -23.44 -0.64
CA GLU A 371 -4.41 -22.47 -1.40
C GLU A 371 -4.12 -21.03 -0.93
N TYR A 372 -4.01 -20.78 0.36
CA TYR A 372 -3.55 -19.52 0.89
C TYR A 372 -2.17 -19.12 0.32
N HIS A 373 -1.20 -20.04 0.30
CA HIS A 373 0.12 -19.76 -0.26
C HIS A 373 0.04 -19.43 -1.76
N ARG A 374 -0.78 -20.14 -2.52
CA ARG A 374 -0.99 -19.86 -3.96
C ARG A 374 -1.52 -18.43 -4.18
N HIS A 375 -2.46 -17.98 -3.35
CA HIS A 375 -2.97 -16.60 -3.40
C HIS A 375 -1.90 -15.58 -3.00
N MET A 376 -1.09 -15.92 -1.99
CA MET A 376 0.03 -15.06 -1.58
C MET A 376 1.08 -14.94 -2.67
N ASP A 377 1.45 -16.03 -3.34
CA ASP A 377 2.40 -16.02 -4.46
C ASP A 377 1.89 -15.09 -5.58
N SER A 378 0.60 -15.20 -5.94
CA SER A 378 -0.04 -14.34 -6.96
C SER A 378 -0.06 -12.86 -6.53
N LEU A 379 -0.41 -12.58 -5.27
CA LEU A 379 -0.40 -11.22 -4.73
C LEU A 379 1.01 -10.61 -4.78
N MET A 380 2.02 -11.38 -4.39
CA MET A 380 3.40 -10.90 -4.35
C MET A 380 3.98 -10.70 -5.74
N GLU A 381 3.64 -11.55 -6.72
CA GLU A 381 3.99 -11.35 -8.14
C GLU A 381 3.35 -10.09 -8.72
N ASN A 382 2.09 -9.82 -8.39
CA ASN A 382 1.38 -8.60 -8.79
C ASN A 382 2.05 -7.35 -8.22
N ILE A 383 2.40 -7.35 -6.93
CA ILE A 383 3.10 -6.24 -6.27
C ILE A 383 4.50 -6.06 -6.86
N LEU A 384 5.26 -7.14 -7.02
CA LEU A 384 6.60 -7.11 -7.61
C LEU A 384 6.56 -6.52 -9.01
N SER A 385 5.63 -6.98 -9.86
CA SER A 385 5.47 -6.51 -11.23
C SER A 385 5.16 -5.01 -11.28
N MET A 386 4.31 -4.52 -10.39
CA MET A 386 3.96 -3.10 -10.31
C MET A 386 5.16 -2.25 -9.88
N ILE A 387 5.88 -2.64 -8.82
CA ILE A 387 7.03 -1.88 -8.36
C ILE A 387 8.17 -1.93 -9.38
N ALA A 388 8.45 -3.10 -9.97
CA ALA A 388 9.47 -3.24 -10.99
C ALA A 388 9.18 -2.42 -12.26
N LEU A 389 7.91 -2.17 -12.57
CA LEU A 389 7.52 -1.34 -13.69
C LEU A 389 8.04 0.09 -13.57
N HIS A 390 8.05 0.66 -12.35
CA HIS A 390 8.60 1.99 -12.11
C HIS A 390 10.09 2.09 -12.39
N TYR A 391 10.83 1.00 -12.22
CA TYR A 391 12.27 0.94 -12.48
C TYR A 391 12.63 0.68 -13.94
N ILE A 392 11.66 0.52 -14.83
CA ILE A 392 11.92 0.50 -16.28
C ILE A 392 11.96 1.94 -16.77
N SER A 393 13.07 2.61 -16.50
CA SER A 393 13.30 4.02 -16.84
C SER A 393 14.30 4.14 -18.00
N ASP A 394 14.20 5.22 -18.75
CA ASP A 394 15.18 5.62 -19.76
C ASP A 394 16.35 6.42 -19.19
N ARG A 395 16.31 6.78 -17.91
CA ARG A 395 17.39 7.50 -17.24
C ARG A 395 18.71 6.74 -17.23
N GLU A 396 19.81 7.47 -17.52
CA GLU A 396 21.18 6.95 -17.45
C GLU A 396 22.15 7.95 -16.81
N ASP A 397 21.64 8.95 -16.16
CA ASP A 397 22.38 10.09 -15.64
C ASP A 397 23.24 9.74 -14.41
N THR A 398 22.92 8.65 -13.70
CA THR A 398 23.69 8.18 -12.57
C THR A 398 24.07 6.69 -12.66
N PRO A 399 25.07 6.21 -11.89
CA PRO A 399 25.46 4.80 -11.90
C PRO A 399 24.28 3.85 -11.57
N MET A 400 23.44 4.19 -10.59
CA MET A 400 22.30 3.37 -10.19
C MET A 400 21.27 3.29 -11.33
N TRP A 401 20.89 4.41 -11.95
CA TRP A 401 19.93 4.41 -13.06
C TRP A 401 20.44 3.66 -14.29
N LYS A 402 21.75 3.69 -14.57
CA LYS A 402 22.37 2.82 -15.59
C LYS A 402 22.28 1.34 -15.23
N HIS A 403 22.51 1.00 -13.95
CA HIS A 403 22.47 -0.38 -13.47
C HIS A 403 21.08 -1.02 -13.62
N LEU A 404 19.97 -0.25 -13.52
CA LEU A 404 18.61 -0.77 -13.68
C LEU A 404 18.38 -1.53 -14.99
N LYS A 405 19.10 -1.18 -16.06
CA LYS A 405 18.99 -1.89 -17.35
C LYS A 405 19.50 -3.32 -17.31
N SER A 406 20.34 -3.67 -16.34
CA SER A 406 20.87 -4.99 -16.11
C SER A 406 20.01 -5.88 -15.22
N LEU A 407 19.03 -5.29 -14.50
CA LEU A 407 18.14 -6.04 -13.63
C LEU A 407 17.21 -6.94 -14.43
N LYS A 408 16.90 -8.09 -13.86
CA LYS A 408 15.86 -8.96 -14.39
C LYS A 408 14.50 -8.28 -14.28
N ARG A 409 13.58 -8.69 -15.14
CA ARG A 409 12.17 -8.28 -15.06
C ARG A 409 11.32 -9.47 -14.64
N PRO A 410 10.32 -9.28 -13.79
CA PRO A 410 9.35 -10.31 -13.47
C PRO A 410 8.73 -10.89 -14.74
N GLU A 411 8.46 -12.19 -14.74
CA GLU A 411 7.92 -12.88 -15.92
C GLU A 411 6.57 -12.32 -16.33
N GLN A 412 5.68 -12.10 -15.37
CA GLN A 412 4.36 -11.51 -15.60
C GLN A 412 4.49 -10.13 -16.27
N LEU A 413 5.35 -9.26 -15.74
CA LEU A 413 5.60 -7.93 -16.32
C LEU A 413 6.17 -8.02 -17.73
N THR A 414 7.14 -8.92 -17.95
CA THR A 414 7.75 -9.12 -19.25
C THR A 414 6.72 -9.55 -20.29
N ASN A 415 5.82 -10.47 -19.94
CA ASN A 415 4.77 -10.95 -20.82
C ASN A 415 3.73 -9.86 -21.13
N MET A 416 3.33 -9.08 -20.14
CA MET A 416 2.44 -7.93 -20.35
C MET A 416 3.06 -6.91 -21.32
N LEU A 417 4.31 -6.51 -21.09
CA LEU A 417 4.98 -5.52 -21.93
C LEU A 417 5.15 -5.98 -23.38
N LYS A 418 5.42 -7.26 -23.60
CA LYS A 418 5.45 -7.85 -24.96
C LYS A 418 4.08 -7.79 -25.62
N LEU A 419 3.04 -8.18 -24.89
CA LEU A 419 1.66 -8.17 -25.40
C LEU A 419 1.21 -6.75 -25.78
N TRP A 420 1.59 -5.74 -24.99
CA TRP A 420 1.26 -4.34 -25.23
C TRP A 420 2.05 -3.71 -26.40
N GLN A 421 3.05 -4.39 -26.91
CA GLN A 421 3.66 -4.01 -28.20
C GLN A 421 2.81 -4.44 -29.40
N GLU A 422 2.00 -5.49 -29.26
CA GLU A 422 1.17 -6.03 -30.33
C GLU A 422 -0.24 -5.41 -30.36
N ARG A 423 -0.80 -5.12 -29.19
CA ARG A 423 -2.14 -4.56 -29.03
C ARG A 423 -2.24 -3.63 -27.81
N PRO A 424 -3.27 -2.79 -27.72
CA PRO A 424 -3.55 -2.02 -26.51
C PRO A 424 -3.69 -2.90 -25.27
N PRO A 425 -3.33 -2.38 -24.07
CA PRO A 425 -3.61 -3.02 -22.80
C PRO A 425 -5.09 -3.40 -22.64
N ALA A 426 -5.37 -4.49 -21.95
CA ALA A 426 -6.73 -4.93 -21.63
C ALA A 426 -6.83 -5.38 -20.18
N ARG A 427 -8.04 -5.30 -19.59
CA ARG A 427 -8.28 -5.63 -18.18
C ARG A 427 -7.83 -7.03 -17.80
N TRP A 428 -8.02 -7.98 -18.67
CA TRP A 428 -7.66 -9.41 -18.48
C TRP A 428 -6.17 -9.71 -18.64
N ASP A 429 -5.33 -8.70 -18.93
CA ASP A 429 -3.88 -8.89 -19.00
C ASP A 429 -3.25 -9.15 -17.62
N ILE A 430 -3.96 -8.77 -16.57
CA ILE A 430 -3.61 -9.06 -15.18
C ILE A 430 -4.43 -10.26 -14.72
N PRO A 431 -3.79 -11.37 -14.29
CA PRO A 431 -4.51 -12.48 -13.68
C PRO A 431 -5.29 -12.01 -12.46
N SER A 432 -6.55 -12.46 -12.32
CA SER A 432 -7.38 -12.08 -11.18
C SER A 432 -7.72 -13.28 -10.31
N THR A 433 -7.26 -13.25 -9.06
CA THR A 433 -7.63 -14.18 -7.99
C THR A 433 -8.62 -13.55 -7.00
N GLY A 434 -8.90 -12.24 -7.17
CA GLY A 434 -9.74 -11.45 -6.28
C GLY A 434 -9.01 -10.84 -5.09
N TYR A 435 -7.69 -11.04 -5.00
CA TYR A 435 -6.84 -10.48 -3.93
C TYR A 435 -5.71 -9.59 -4.47
N GLU A 436 -5.64 -9.40 -5.78
CA GLU A 436 -4.66 -8.51 -6.41
C GLU A 436 -4.77 -7.10 -5.84
N MET A 437 -3.61 -6.47 -5.69
CA MET A 437 -3.54 -5.09 -5.25
C MET A 437 -3.65 -4.13 -6.42
N PHE A 438 -3.07 -4.50 -7.55
CA PHE A 438 -3.00 -3.66 -8.74
C PHE A 438 -3.72 -4.32 -9.91
N LEU A 439 -4.74 -3.63 -10.40
CA LEU A 439 -5.48 -3.99 -11.60
C LEU A 439 -4.82 -3.36 -12.84
N ALA A 440 -5.27 -3.74 -14.01
CA ALA A 440 -4.71 -3.28 -15.27
C ALA A 440 -4.60 -1.73 -15.38
N PRO A 441 -5.58 -0.91 -14.98
CA PRO A 441 -5.44 0.55 -15.02
C PRO A 441 -4.23 1.11 -14.27
N HIS A 442 -3.85 0.51 -13.13
CA HIS A 442 -2.67 0.96 -12.37
C HIS A 442 -1.39 0.78 -13.19
N PHE A 443 -1.23 -0.38 -13.83
CA PHE A 443 -0.08 -0.65 -14.70
C PHE A 443 -0.03 0.30 -15.89
N TRP A 444 -1.18 0.70 -16.45
CA TRP A 444 -1.20 1.61 -17.59
C TRP A 444 -0.79 3.01 -17.23
N HIS A 445 -1.25 3.54 -16.11
CA HIS A 445 -0.83 4.85 -15.63
C HIS A 445 0.69 4.95 -15.50
N VAL A 446 1.30 3.92 -14.92
CA VAL A 446 2.75 3.87 -14.76
C VAL A 446 3.47 3.61 -16.08
N ALA A 447 3.02 2.64 -16.87
CA ALA A 447 3.63 2.33 -18.16
C ALA A 447 3.59 3.53 -19.13
N GLN A 448 2.50 4.30 -19.09
CA GLN A 448 2.41 5.55 -19.85
C GLN A 448 3.37 6.61 -19.30
N GLY A 449 3.37 6.82 -17.98
CA GLY A 449 4.28 7.76 -17.33
C GLY A 449 5.75 7.47 -17.62
N GLN A 450 6.09 6.19 -17.80
CA GLN A 450 7.41 5.71 -18.18
C GLN A 450 7.65 5.71 -19.72
N GLY A 451 6.72 6.24 -20.52
CA GLY A 451 6.86 6.32 -21.97
C GLY A 451 6.80 4.98 -22.71
N MET A 452 6.26 3.91 -22.09
CA MET A 452 6.22 2.58 -22.68
C MET A 452 5.03 2.34 -23.60
N ILE A 453 3.95 3.09 -23.44
CA ILE A 453 2.77 3.01 -24.30
C ILE A 453 2.96 4.00 -25.44
N LYS A 454 3.03 3.51 -26.69
CA LYS A 454 3.25 4.33 -27.87
C LYS A 454 1.94 4.58 -28.61
N THR A 455 1.72 5.82 -29.02
CA THR A 455 0.53 6.27 -29.76
C THR A 455 0.31 5.55 -31.08
N THR A 456 1.39 5.16 -31.77
CA THR A 456 1.34 4.43 -33.06
C THR A 456 0.58 3.10 -33.00
N GLN A 457 0.38 2.53 -31.82
CA GLN A 457 -0.41 1.32 -31.66
C GLN A 457 -1.91 1.58 -31.68
N ALA A 458 -2.34 2.77 -31.26
CA ALA A 458 -3.74 3.19 -31.33
C ALA A 458 -4.20 3.49 -32.75
N GLU A 459 -3.30 3.94 -33.65
CA GLU A 459 -3.61 4.17 -35.05
C GLU A 459 -4.11 2.92 -35.77
N LYS A 460 -3.77 1.73 -35.27
CA LYS A 460 -4.28 0.45 -35.78
C LYS A 460 -5.76 0.22 -35.49
N LEU A 461 -6.38 1.07 -34.68
CA LEU A 461 -7.73 0.93 -34.18
C LEU A 461 -8.67 2.04 -34.68
N ILE A 462 -8.37 2.64 -35.81
CA ILE A 462 -9.06 3.80 -36.40
C ILE A 462 -10.59 3.70 -36.38
N TYR A 463 -11.15 2.51 -36.52
CA TYR A 463 -12.62 2.31 -36.50
C TYR A 463 -13.28 2.72 -35.18
N ALA A 464 -12.64 2.49 -34.06
CA ALA A 464 -13.17 2.87 -32.75
C ALA A 464 -12.79 4.31 -32.34
N TYR A 465 -11.85 4.91 -33.03
CA TYR A 465 -11.22 6.18 -32.68
C TYR A 465 -12.24 7.32 -32.61
N GLN A 466 -13.08 7.49 -33.62
CA GLN A 466 -14.03 8.63 -33.66
C GLN A 466 -15.04 8.61 -32.49
N VAL A 467 -15.61 7.43 -32.17
CA VAL A 467 -16.57 7.29 -31.08
C VAL A 467 -15.89 7.56 -29.73
N CYS A 468 -14.63 7.12 -29.61
CA CYS A 468 -13.87 7.26 -28.38
C CYS A 468 -13.40 8.70 -28.17
N GLU A 469 -13.02 9.41 -29.24
CA GLU A 469 -12.61 10.82 -29.19
C GLU A 469 -13.74 11.71 -28.64
N GLU A 470 -14.97 11.53 -29.12
CA GLU A 470 -16.13 12.30 -28.66
C GLU A 470 -16.42 12.03 -27.16
N LEU A 471 -16.38 10.76 -26.74
CA LEU A 471 -16.56 10.38 -25.35
C LEU A 471 -15.46 10.95 -24.46
N ASN A 472 -14.20 10.88 -24.90
CA ASN A 472 -13.06 11.40 -24.16
C ASN A 472 -13.12 12.91 -23.98
N ARG A 473 -13.47 13.65 -25.03
CA ARG A 473 -13.68 15.09 -24.93
C ARG A 473 -14.77 15.42 -23.91
N SER A 474 -15.86 14.66 -23.91
CA SER A 474 -16.95 14.83 -22.94
C SER A 474 -16.50 14.56 -21.51
N ILE A 475 -15.74 13.47 -21.26
CA ILE A 475 -15.24 13.11 -19.94
C ILE A 475 -14.24 14.14 -19.44
N SER A 476 -13.25 14.52 -20.27
CA SER A 476 -12.24 15.52 -19.91
C SER A 476 -12.86 16.89 -19.65
N ALA A 477 -13.77 17.34 -20.51
CA ALA A 477 -14.47 18.60 -20.31
C ALA A 477 -15.31 18.59 -19.02
N THR A 478 -15.93 17.46 -18.69
CA THR A 478 -16.69 17.31 -17.44
C THR A 478 -15.77 17.38 -16.23
N ALA A 479 -14.63 16.68 -16.25
CA ALA A 479 -13.65 16.71 -15.15
C ALA A 479 -13.10 18.12 -14.92
N ILE A 480 -12.64 18.80 -16.01
CA ILE A 480 -12.12 20.17 -15.94
C ILE A 480 -13.21 21.14 -15.44
N ASN A 481 -14.42 21.04 -15.97
CA ASN A 481 -15.51 21.92 -15.53
C ASN A 481 -15.88 21.69 -14.05
N GLN A 482 -15.80 20.46 -13.55
CA GLN A 482 -16.05 20.17 -12.14
C GLN A 482 -14.98 20.80 -11.25
N VAL A 483 -13.70 20.70 -11.62
CA VAL A 483 -12.59 21.33 -10.87
C VAL A 483 -12.65 22.86 -10.92
N ASN A 484 -13.06 23.44 -12.06
CA ASN A 484 -13.13 24.89 -12.23
C ASN A 484 -14.37 25.54 -11.61
N LYS A 485 -15.35 24.75 -11.14
CA LYS A 485 -16.45 25.25 -10.32
C LYS A 485 -15.96 25.64 -8.92
N GLU A 486 -16.86 26.16 -8.09
CA GLU A 486 -16.56 26.35 -6.67
C GLU A 486 -16.04 25.05 -6.07
N HIS A 487 -14.80 25.06 -5.60
CA HIS A 487 -14.11 23.94 -5.00
C HIS A 487 -13.62 24.30 -3.61
N ILE A 488 -13.48 23.29 -2.75
CA ILE A 488 -12.88 23.46 -1.43
C ILE A 488 -11.41 23.05 -1.48
N THR A 489 -10.56 23.79 -0.77
CA THR A 489 -9.16 23.41 -0.60
C THR A 489 -9.06 22.20 0.34
N HIS A 490 -7.93 21.48 0.26
CA HIS A 490 -7.66 20.38 1.18
C HIS A 490 -7.74 20.81 2.64
N ALA A 491 -7.19 21.99 2.98
CA ALA A 491 -7.27 22.56 4.31
C ALA A 491 -8.72 22.74 4.76
N LYS A 492 -9.58 23.33 3.92
CA LYS A 492 -11.00 23.51 4.26
C LYS A 492 -11.74 22.20 4.45
N ALA A 493 -11.45 21.19 3.61
CA ALA A 493 -12.01 19.85 3.77
C ALA A 493 -11.64 19.22 5.12
N LEU A 494 -10.40 19.44 5.58
CA LEU A 494 -9.95 18.94 6.89
C LEU A 494 -10.57 19.74 8.06
N GLU A 495 -10.78 21.04 7.90
CA GLU A 495 -11.51 21.86 8.89
C GLU A 495 -12.93 21.33 9.15
N MET A 496 -13.63 20.90 8.10
CA MET A 496 -14.97 20.31 8.19
C MET A 496 -15.03 19.07 9.09
N LEU A 497 -13.90 18.37 9.31
CA LEU A 497 -13.83 17.24 10.25
C LEU A 497 -14.08 17.68 11.71
N TYR A 498 -13.87 18.94 12.04
CA TYR A 498 -13.92 19.48 13.41
C TYR A 498 -15.14 20.38 13.64
N GLU A 499 -15.96 20.60 12.62
CA GLU A 499 -17.17 21.44 12.72
C GLU A 499 -18.41 20.67 13.28
N PHE A 500 -18.27 19.35 13.57
CA PHE A 500 -19.36 18.46 14.07
C PHE A 500 -19.06 17.87 15.43
#